data_70669fd4af12869eca34275ac997b486
#
_entry.id   70669fd4af12869eca34275ac997b486
#
_cell.length_a   1.000
_cell.length_b   1.000
_cell.length_c   1.000
_cell.angle_alpha   90.00
_cell.angle_beta   90.00
_cell.angle_gamma   90.00
#
_symmetry.space_group_name_H-M   'P 1'
#
loop_
_entity.id
_entity.type
_entity.pdbx_description
1 polymer ?
#
loop_
_entity_poly.entity_id
_entity_poly.type
_entity_poly.pdbx_seq_one_letter_code
_entity_poly.pdbx_strand_id
1 'polypeptide(L)'
;TYVYAKEVFGENASYLKLGLVNPLPDKLIRSFCAEVERVIVVEELDPVIETYVKSLGIACDGKNLLPELSEFSQEVLAKCLLDKQPEFVAIEDEIPNRPPVLCPGCPHRGLFFALKKMKVTVSGDIGCYTLGSAPPLSAVDSTLCMGASISGLHGMNKSGGISPENSVAVIGDSTFAHSGVTGLMNIVYNKGISTVIIADNSITGMTGHQQNPTTGKTLKGEPTYALNLEKLCDALGIKDVKVIDPNDIKSMEEGLRDSLSRKEPSVIISRRPCVLLKEVKKDAYYVIDSD
;
A
#
# COMPACT_ATOMS: atom_id res chain seq x y z
N THR A 1 0.96 18.36 11.03
CA THR A 1 0.65 19.09 12.29
C THR A 1 1.41 20.40 12.46
N TYR A 2 2.75 20.46 12.23
CA TYR A 2 3.56 21.69 12.44
C TYR A 2 3.01 22.93 11.72
N VAL A 3 2.65 22.81 10.44
CA VAL A 3 2.12 23.94 9.64
C VAL A 3 0.79 24.43 10.23
N TYR A 4 -0.09 23.51 10.60
CA TYR A 4 -1.38 23.84 11.22
C TYR A 4 -1.21 24.58 12.56
N ALA A 5 -0.29 24.10 13.42
CA ALA A 5 0.00 24.79 14.66
C ALA A 5 0.55 26.22 14.42
N LYS A 6 1.43 26.36 13.42
CA LYS A 6 2.00 27.66 13.07
C LYS A 6 0.95 28.65 12.52
N GLU A 7 -0.02 28.18 11.76
CA GLU A 7 -1.13 29.01 11.28
C GLU A 7 -2.06 29.43 12.41
N VAL A 8 -2.32 28.55 13.38
CA VAL A 8 -3.23 28.83 14.51
C VAL A 8 -2.62 29.78 15.52
N PHE A 9 -1.34 29.63 15.88
CA PHE A 9 -0.71 30.38 16.92
C PHE A 9 0.15 31.56 16.42
N GLY A 10 0.61 31.52 15.15
CA GLY A 10 1.46 32.56 14.58
C GLY A 10 2.71 32.82 15.42
N GLU A 11 2.95 34.08 15.78
CA GLU A 11 4.08 34.52 16.60
C GLU A 11 3.81 34.40 18.13
N ASN A 12 2.63 33.92 18.53
CA ASN A 12 2.26 33.79 19.94
C ASN A 12 2.76 32.48 20.59
N ALA A 13 3.53 31.68 19.88
CA ALA A 13 4.12 30.44 20.39
C ALA A 13 5.53 30.20 19.85
N SER A 14 6.34 29.53 20.65
CA SER A 14 7.61 28.94 20.20
C SER A 14 7.39 27.56 19.66
N TYR A 15 8.17 27.13 18.66
CA TYR A 15 7.96 25.86 17.97
C TYR A 15 9.23 25.04 17.93
N LEU A 16 9.12 23.78 18.33
CA LEU A 16 10.12 22.75 18.08
C LEU A 16 9.56 21.74 17.09
N LYS A 17 10.00 21.82 15.83
CA LYS A 17 9.69 20.81 14.82
C LYS A 17 10.73 19.70 14.83
N LEU A 18 10.34 18.49 15.20
CA LEU A 18 11.20 17.31 15.18
C LEU A 18 11.24 16.71 13.77
N GLY A 19 12.41 16.75 13.12
CA GLY A 19 12.64 16.12 11.82
C GLY A 19 13.07 14.66 11.93
N LEU A 20 13.61 14.26 13.09
CA LEU A 20 13.96 12.88 13.44
C LEU A 20 13.17 12.49 14.69
N VAL A 21 12.35 11.45 14.57
CA VAL A 21 11.46 11.00 15.65
C VAL A 21 11.89 9.67 16.28
N ASN A 22 12.93 9.03 15.74
CA ASN A 22 13.51 7.83 16.31
C ASN A 22 15.02 7.71 15.95
N PRO A 23 15.95 7.79 16.93
CA PRO A 23 15.66 8.16 18.33
C PRO A 23 15.27 9.63 18.47
N LEU A 24 14.46 9.96 19.47
CA LEU A 24 14.11 11.35 19.77
C LEU A 24 15.32 12.10 20.36
N PRO A 25 15.52 13.39 19.99
CA PRO A 25 16.68 14.18 20.41
C PRO A 25 16.55 14.72 21.84
N ASP A 26 16.87 13.94 22.86
CA ASP A 26 16.72 14.25 24.28
C ASP A 26 17.25 15.64 24.65
N LYS A 27 18.51 15.95 24.30
CA LYS A 27 19.14 17.23 24.65
C LYS A 27 18.41 18.43 24.07
N LEU A 28 17.97 18.34 22.82
CA LEU A 28 17.24 19.40 22.13
C LEU A 28 15.85 19.62 22.77
N ILE A 29 15.15 18.54 23.09
CA ILE A 29 13.83 18.61 23.75
C ILE A 29 13.98 19.26 25.12
N ARG A 30 14.93 18.82 25.95
CA ARG A 30 15.17 19.43 27.28
C ARG A 30 15.53 20.90 27.20
N SER A 31 16.44 21.26 26.30
CA SER A 31 16.83 22.67 26.11
C SER A 31 15.65 23.55 25.74
N PHE A 32 14.86 23.12 24.73
CA PHE A 32 13.69 23.87 24.29
C PHE A 32 12.62 24.01 25.39
N CYS A 33 12.31 22.91 26.08
CA CYS A 33 11.28 22.90 27.11
C CYS A 33 11.70 23.71 28.35
N ALA A 34 12.99 23.92 28.60
CA ALA A 34 13.47 24.74 29.70
C ALA A 34 13.30 26.27 29.46
N GLU A 35 13.07 26.67 28.22
CA GLU A 35 12.93 28.08 27.82
C GLU A 35 11.47 28.56 27.75
N VAL A 36 10.49 27.66 28.00
CA VAL A 36 9.06 27.94 27.86
C VAL A 36 8.31 27.62 29.16
N GLU A 37 7.23 28.37 29.42
CA GLU A 37 6.40 28.16 30.62
C GLU A 37 5.46 26.97 30.50
N ARG A 38 5.00 26.67 29.28
CA ARG A 38 4.05 25.60 28.99
C ARG A 38 4.45 24.85 27.74
N VAL A 39 4.45 23.53 27.83
CA VAL A 39 4.76 22.64 26.72
C VAL A 39 3.48 21.95 26.26
N ILE A 40 3.18 22.01 24.96
CA ILE A 40 2.08 21.27 24.33
C ILE A 40 2.66 20.39 23.22
N VAL A 41 2.48 19.10 23.32
CA VAL A 41 2.86 18.16 22.27
C VAL A 41 1.70 18.00 21.28
N VAL A 42 1.96 18.35 20.02
CA VAL A 42 0.97 18.26 18.94
C VAL A 42 1.37 17.14 18.01
N GLU A 43 0.80 15.98 18.23
CA GLU A 43 1.01 14.78 17.41
C GLU A 43 -0.31 14.06 17.14
N GLU A 44 -0.43 13.42 15.99
CA GLU A 44 -1.62 12.64 15.60
C GLU A 44 -1.53 11.22 16.13
N LEU A 45 -2.69 10.58 16.35
CA LEU A 45 -2.81 9.21 16.84
C LEU A 45 -2.13 9.00 18.22
N ASP A 46 -1.36 7.93 18.37
CA ASP A 46 -0.75 7.53 19.64
C ASP A 46 0.20 8.57 20.21
N PRO A 47 0.22 8.78 21.55
CA PRO A 47 1.06 9.78 22.23
C PRO A 47 2.52 9.32 22.37
N VAL A 48 3.23 9.13 21.27
CA VAL A 48 4.63 8.65 21.26
C VAL A 48 5.58 9.71 21.77
N ILE A 49 5.49 10.94 21.22
CA ILE A 49 6.35 12.06 21.61
C ILE A 49 5.96 12.56 23.01
N GLU A 50 4.68 12.68 23.29
CA GLU A 50 4.17 13.08 24.61
C GLU A 50 4.66 12.14 25.72
N THR A 51 4.54 10.84 25.50
CA THR A 51 5.01 9.81 26.44
C THR A 51 6.51 9.92 26.68
N TYR A 52 7.28 10.14 25.61
CA TYR A 52 8.71 10.35 25.73
C TYR A 52 9.06 11.60 26.52
N VAL A 53 8.44 12.75 26.21
CA VAL A 53 8.66 14.01 26.92
C VAL A 53 8.35 13.87 28.41
N LYS A 54 7.23 13.22 28.75
CA LYS A 54 6.88 12.89 30.14
C LYS A 54 7.90 11.98 30.82
N SER A 55 8.45 11.00 30.08
CA SER A 55 9.52 10.11 30.63
C SER A 55 10.81 10.85 30.97
N LEU A 56 11.06 12.01 30.35
CA LEU A 56 12.18 12.90 30.70
C LEU A 56 11.94 13.72 31.97
N GLY A 57 10.78 13.58 32.62
CA GLY A 57 10.37 14.38 33.78
C GLY A 57 9.84 15.78 33.42
N ILE A 58 9.50 16.02 32.17
CA ILE A 58 8.98 17.30 31.68
C ILE A 58 7.46 17.26 31.68
N ALA A 59 6.81 18.21 32.37
CA ALA A 59 5.37 18.36 32.34
C ALA A 59 4.94 18.91 30.97
N CYS A 60 3.99 18.25 30.33
CA CYS A 60 3.42 18.70 29.06
C CYS A 60 1.96 18.30 28.94
N ASP A 61 1.22 19.11 28.19
CA ASP A 61 -0.10 18.77 27.64
C ASP A 61 0.06 18.05 26.30
N GLY A 62 -0.96 17.29 25.89
CA GLY A 62 -1.03 16.60 24.63
C GLY A 62 -2.41 16.01 24.43
N LYS A 63 -2.58 14.68 24.56
CA LYS A 63 -3.86 14.00 24.36
C LYS A 63 -4.94 14.31 25.41
N ASN A 64 -4.57 14.91 26.52
CA ASN A 64 -5.54 15.47 27.45
C ASN A 64 -6.31 16.69 26.88
N LEU A 65 -5.76 17.34 25.84
CA LEU A 65 -6.39 18.48 25.15
C LEU A 65 -6.76 18.14 23.69
N LEU A 66 -6.01 17.23 23.04
CA LEU A 66 -6.11 16.92 21.64
C LEU A 66 -6.73 15.53 21.43
N PRO A 67 -7.54 15.30 20.39
CA PRO A 67 -8.13 14.00 20.10
C PRO A 67 -7.06 12.95 19.74
N GLU A 68 -7.31 11.72 20.11
CA GLU A 68 -6.47 10.56 19.72
C GLU A 68 -6.78 10.06 18.32
N LEU A 69 -8.00 10.27 17.83
CA LEU A 69 -8.46 9.77 16.54
C LEU A 69 -8.54 10.88 15.51
N SER A 70 -8.41 10.49 14.25
CA SER A 70 -8.45 11.35 13.07
C SER A 70 -7.21 12.23 12.88
N GLU A 71 -7.11 12.81 11.70
CA GLU A 71 -6.06 13.77 11.38
C GLU A 71 -6.37 15.16 11.93
N PHE A 72 -5.33 15.95 12.14
CA PHE A 72 -5.47 17.32 12.60
C PHE A 72 -5.65 18.30 11.44
N SER A 73 -6.31 19.39 11.75
CA SER A 73 -6.45 20.57 10.91
C SER A 73 -6.26 21.84 11.77
N GLN A 74 -6.23 23.00 11.14
CA GLN A 74 -6.25 24.29 11.85
C GLN A 74 -7.49 24.41 12.74
N GLU A 75 -8.64 23.93 12.26
CA GLU A 75 -9.91 23.93 13.01
C GLU A 75 -9.79 23.12 14.30
N VAL A 76 -9.30 21.89 14.21
CA VAL A 76 -9.13 21.02 15.38
C VAL A 76 -8.22 21.68 16.41
N LEU A 77 -7.08 22.22 15.98
CA LEU A 77 -6.14 22.86 16.90
C LEU A 77 -6.70 24.15 17.50
N ALA A 78 -7.34 25.01 16.71
CA ALA A 78 -7.95 26.25 17.19
C ALA A 78 -9.06 25.97 18.21
N LYS A 79 -9.92 25.00 17.94
CA LYS A 79 -10.99 24.59 18.84
C LYS A 79 -10.46 23.99 20.14
N CYS A 80 -9.52 23.05 20.05
CA CYS A 80 -9.02 22.33 21.24
C CYS A 80 -8.09 23.16 22.12
N LEU A 81 -7.30 24.07 21.54
CA LEU A 81 -6.24 24.78 22.25
C LEU A 81 -6.54 26.26 22.52
N LEU A 82 -7.44 26.88 21.75
CA LEU A 82 -7.78 28.31 21.89
C LEU A 82 -9.27 28.55 22.14
N ASP A 83 -10.10 27.50 22.14
CA ASP A 83 -11.58 27.60 22.20
C ASP A 83 -12.15 28.56 21.12
N LYS A 84 -11.54 28.53 19.93
CA LYS A 84 -11.94 29.33 18.77
C LYS A 84 -12.48 28.48 17.67
N GLN A 85 -13.55 28.94 17.04
CA GLN A 85 -14.00 28.38 15.75
C GLN A 85 -13.46 29.26 14.62
N PRO A 86 -12.61 28.76 13.72
CA PRO A 86 -12.20 29.51 12.55
C PRO A 86 -13.39 29.77 11.63
N GLU A 87 -13.39 30.93 10.99
CA GLU A 87 -14.36 31.27 9.97
C GLU A 87 -14.04 30.47 8.68
N PHE A 88 -15.04 29.77 8.15
CA PHE A 88 -14.93 29.02 6.89
C PHE A 88 -15.71 29.73 5.79
N VAL A 89 -15.16 29.69 4.59
CA VAL A 89 -15.93 29.96 3.39
C VAL A 89 -16.78 28.73 3.11
N ALA A 90 -18.09 28.82 3.32
CA ALA A 90 -19.01 27.78 2.98
C ALA A 90 -19.07 27.60 1.45
N ILE A 91 -18.85 26.38 0.98
CA ILE A 91 -19.05 26.01 -0.41
C ILE A 91 -20.44 25.37 -0.49
N GLU A 92 -21.35 26.01 -1.20
CA GLU A 92 -22.74 25.51 -1.37
C GLU A 92 -22.84 24.39 -2.41
N ASP A 93 -21.82 24.25 -3.26
CA ASP A 93 -21.78 23.22 -4.30
C ASP A 93 -21.56 21.83 -3.72
N GLU A 94 -22.29 20.85 -4.22
CA GLU A 94 -22.07 19.45 -3.91
C GLU A 94 -20.76 18.97 -4.58
N ILE A 95 -19.73 18.71 -3.78
CA ILE A 95 -18.43 18.25 -4.27
C ILE A 95 -18.51 16.74 -4.54
N PRO A 96 -18.33 16.29 -5.80
CA PRO A 96 -18.40 14.87 -6.13
C PRO A 96 -17.24 14.09 -5.48
N ASN A 97 -17.56 12.93 -4.94
CA ASN A 97 -16.57 12.01 -4.41
C ASN A 97 -15.62 11.54 -5.54
N ARG A 98 -14.31 11.59 -5.30
CA ARG A 98 -13.25 11.19 -6.23
C ARG A 98 -12.36 10.11 -5.60
N PRO A 99 -12.87 8.89 -5.42
CA PRO A 99 -12.07 7.80 -4.87
C PRO A 99 -10.88 7.48 -5.78
N PRO A 100 -9.76 6.99 -5.22
CA PRO A 100 -8.64 6.55 -6.02
C PRO A 100 -9.04 5.35 -6.89
N VAL A 101 -8.57 5.33 -8.14
CA VAL A 101 -8.82 4.27 -9.11
C VAL A 101 -7.54 3.86 -9.82
N LEU A 102 -7.54 2.66 -10.41
CA LEU A 102 -6.46 2.24 -11.30
C LEU A 102 -6.37 3.17 -12.51
N CYS A 103 -5.15 3.55 -12.89
CA CYS A 103 -4.89 4.43 -14.02
C CYS A 103 -5.51 3.94 -15.33
N PRO A 104 -5.87 4.83 -16.28
CA PRO A 104 -6.19 4.42 -17.64
C PRO A 104 -5.03 3.63 -18.27
N GLY A 105 -5.32 2.47 -18.86
CA GLY A 105 -4.30 1.59 -19.43
C GLY A 105 -3.44 0.81 -18.41
N CYS A 106 -3.78 0.88 -17.13
CA CYS A 106 -3.08 0.13 -16.09
C CYS A 106 -3.15 -1.39 -16.37
N PRO A 107 -2.01 -2.11 -16.37
CA PRO A 107 -1.98 -3.54 -16.66
C PRO A 107 -2.80 -4.37 -15.65
N HIS A 108 -2.91 -3.93 -14.40
CA HIS A 108 -3.69 -4.65 -13.39
C HIS A 108 -5.19 -4.74 -13.72
N ARG A 109 -5.73 -3.86 -14.57
CA ARG A 109 -7.16 -3.89 -14.95
C ARG A 109 -7.53 -5.19 -15.64
N GLY A 110 -6.70 -5.69 -16.56
CA GLY A 110 -6.95 -6.95 -17.27
C GLY A 110 -6.96 -8.15 -16.34
N LEU A 111 -5.99 -8.22 -15.42
CA LEU A 111 -5.95 -9.26 -14.39
C LEU A 111 -7.24 -9.27 -13.55
N PHE A 112 -7.63 -8.15 -12.97
CA PHE A 112 -8.82 -8.10 -12.11
C PHE A 112 -10.12 -8.27 -12.86
N PHE A 113 -10.17 -7.87 -14.13
CA PHE A 113 -11.30 -8.19 -15.01
C PHE A 113 -11.48 -9.72 -15.17
N ALA A 114 -10.39 -10.45 -15.44
CA ALA A 114 -10.43 -11.90 -15.56
C ALA A 114 -10.85 -12.58 -14.24
N LEU A 115 -10.28 -12.16 -13.11
CA LEU A 115 -10.62 -12.68 -11.77
C LEU A 115 -12.09 -12.46 -11.43
N LYS A 116 -12.60 -11.24 -11.66
CA LYS A 116 -14.02 -10.91 -11.45
C LYS A 116 -14.95 -11.76 -12.33
N LYS A 117 -14.62 -11.89 -13.63
CA LYS A 117 -15.40 -12.67 -14.58
C LYS A 117 -15.48 -14.15 -14.19
N MET A 118 -14.40 -14.69 -13.63
CA MET A 118 -14.32 -16.05 -13.15
C MET A 118 -14.90 -16.24 -11.74
N LYS A 119 -15.26 -15.16 -11.03
CA LYS A 119 -15.77 -15.17 -9.65
C LYS A 119 -14.82 -15.87 -8.66
N VAL A 120 -13.54 -15.65 -8.82
CA VAL A 120 -12.50 -16.21 -7.96
C VAL A 120 -12.39 -15.34 -6.69
N THR A 121 -12.26 -15.98 -5.53
CA THR A 121 -11.96 -15.28 -4.28
C THR A 121 -10.51 -14.83 -4.26
N VAL A 122 -10.27 -13.55 -3.97
CA VAL A 122 -8.95 -12.94 -4.04
C VAL A 122 -8.47 -12.45 -2.68
N SER A 123 -7.44 -13.11 -2.15
CA SER A 123 -6.64 -12.59 -1.05
C SER A 123 -5.63 -11.58 -1.63
N GLY A 124 -5.93 -10.31 -1.49
CA GLY A 124 -5.12 -9.22 -2.01
C GLY A 124 -4.03 -8.78 -1.05
N ASP A 125 -3.14 -7.96 -1.58
CA ASP A 125 -2.03 -7.35 -0.86
C ASP A 125 -2.02 -5.82 -1.04
N ILE A 126 -1.00 -5.12 -0.58
CA ILE A 126 -0.92 -3.67 -0.57
C ILE A 126 -0.04 -3.15 -1.71
N GLY A 127 -0.63 -2.37 -2.59
CA GLY A 127 0.00 -1.72 -3.75
C GLY A 127 -1.07 -1.16 -4.69
N CYS A 128 -0.70 -0.73 -5.90
CA CYS A 128 -1.69 -0.25 -6.90
C CYS A 128 -2.80 -1.28 -7.15
N TYR A 129 -2.47 -2.56 -7.13
CA TYR A 129 -3.41 -3.67 -7.31
C TYR A 129 -4.46 -3.79 -6.19
N THR A 130 -4.24 -3.19 -5.00
CA THR A 130 -5.29 -3.08 -3.96
C THR A 130 -6.52 -2.35 -4.49
N LEU A 131 -6.33 -1.39 -5.42
CA LEU A 131 -7.43 -0.66 -6.06
C LEU A 131 -8.31 -1.53 -6.97
N GLY A 132 -7.95 -2.79 -7.19
CA GLY A 132 -8.83 -3.80 -7.79
C GLY A 132 -10.05 -4.13 -6.92
N SER A 133 -10.06 -3.74 -5.63
CA SER A 133 -11.21 -3.84 -4.73
C SER A 133 -12.29 -2.80 -5.06
N ALA A 134 -11.91 -1.67 -5.65
CA ALA A 134 -12.84 -0.58 -5.95
C ALA A 134 -13.69 -0.87 -7.21
N PRO A 135 -14.91 -0.30 -7.30
CA PRO A 135 -15.69 -0.31 -8.53
C PRO A 135 -14.92 0.28 -9.72
N PRO A 136 -15.16 -0.18 -10.95
CA PRO A 136 -16.12 -1.21 -11.36
C PRO A 136 -15.59 -2.64 -11.23
N LEU A 137 -14.32 -2.83 -10.86
CA LEU A 137 -13.70 -4.15 -10.79
C LEU A 137 -14.21 -4.96 -9.61
N SER A 138 -14.11 -4.44 -8.39
CA SER A 138 -14.58 -5.11 -7.16
C SER A 138 -14.16 -6.58 -7.11
N ALA A 139 -12.86 -6.84 -7.34
CA ALA A 139 -12.31 -8.16 -7.57
C ALA A 139 -11.26 -8.56 -6.52
N VAL A 140 -11.22 -7.87 -5.38
CA VAL A 140 -10.35 -8.21 -4.25
C VAL A 140 -11.22 -8.28 -3.00
N ASP A 141 -11.19 -9.41 -2.31
CA ASP A 141 -12.08 -9.71 -1.19
C ASP A 141 -11.47 -9.36 0.17
N SER A 142 -10.14 -9.41 0.29
CA SER A 142 -9.45 -9.07 1.54
C SER A 142 -8.08 -8.46 1.30
N THR A 143 -7.67 -7.56 2.19
CA THR A 143 -6.30 -7.05 2.31
C THR A 143 -5.98 -6.84 3.79
N LEU A 144 -4.79 -7.22 4.22
CA LEU A 144 -4.34 -7.04 5.62
C LEU A 144 -3.12 -6.12 5.69
N CYS A 145 -1.96 -6.62 5.28
CA CYS A 145 -0.72 -5.86 5.26
C CYS A 145 0.19 -6.36 4.15
N MET A 146 1.28 -5.64 3.88
CA MET A 146 2.24 -6.01 2.83
C MET A 146 2.81 -7.41 3.05
N GLY A 147 2.60 -8.30 2.07
CA GLY A 147 3.05 -9.70 2.08
C GLY A 147 2.08 -10.70 2.67
N ALA A 148 0.98 -10.26 3.29
CA ALA A 148 0.04 -11.15 3.96
C ALA A 148 -0.88 -11.93 3.03
N SER A 149 -1.03 -11.52 1.77
CA SER A 149 -1.95 -12.17 0.81
C SER A 149 -1.66 -13.67 0.65
N ILE A 150 -0.39 -14.03 0.49
CA ILE A 150 0.04 -15.41 0.25
C ILE A 150 -0.18 -16.27 1.49
N SER A 151 0.33 -15.80 2.65
CA SER A 151 0.20 -16.52 3.92
C SER A 151 -1.24 -16.62 4.37
N GLY A 152 -2.02 -15.54 4.19
CA GLY A 152 -3.43 -15.47 4.51
C GLY A 152 -4.24 -16.47 3.68
N LEU A 153 -4.05 -16.49 2.35
CA LEU A 153 -4.71 -17.48 1.49
C LEU A 153 -4.36 -18.91 1.88
N HIS A 154 -3.06 -19.16 2.13
CA HIS A 154 -2.63 -20.49 2.54
C HIS A 154 -3.33 -20.95 3.84
N GLY A 155 -3.41 -20.07 4.83
CA GLY A 155 -4.14 -20.33 6.07
C GLY A 155 -5.63 -20.60 5.84
N MET A 156 -6.29 -19.78 5.03
CA MET A 156 -7.70 -19.97 4.67
C MET A 156 -7.96 -21.28 3.91
N ASN A 157 -7.07 -21.67 3.01
CA ASN A 157 -7.18 -22.95 2.31
C ASN A 157 -6.94 -24.13 3.27
N LYS A 158 -5.94 -24.05 4.16
CA LYS A 158 -5.64 -25.13 5.12
C LYS A 158 -6.71 -25.32 6.18
N SER A 159 -7.38 -24.25 6.61
CA SER A 159 -8.49 -24.32 7.55
C SER A 159 -9.79 -24.84 6.94
N GLY A 160 -9.85 -25.00 5.61
CA GLY A 160 -11.06 -25.38 4.86
C GLY A 160 -12.07 -24.24 4.72
N GLY A 161 -11.70 -23.02 5.10
CA GLY A 161 -12.58 -21.85 5.00
C GLY A 161 -12.84 -21.42 3.55
N ILE A 162 -11.82 -21.56 2.67
CA ILE A 162 -11.94 -21.21 1.25
C ILE A 162 -11.29 -22.33 0.40
N SER A 163 -11.98 -22.75 -0.66
CA SER A 163 -11.45 -23.76 -1.58
C SER A 163 -10.27 -23.21 -2.39
N PRO A 164 -9.13 -23.92 -2.45
CA PRO A 164 -8.00 -23.52 -3.30
C PRO A 164 -8.33 -23.55 -4.79
N GLU A 165 -9.34 -24.31 -5.22
CA GLU A 165 -9.79 -24.40 -6.62
C GLU A 165 -10.55 -23.13 -7.08
N ASN A 166 -10.95 -22.26 -6.15
CA ASN A 166 -11.68 -21.02 -6.42
C ASN A 166 -11.09 -19.83 -5.68
N SER A 167 -9.79 -19.85 -5.39
CA SER A 167 -9.14 -18.75 -4.69
C SER A 167 -7.71 -18.54 -5.11
N VAL A 168 -7.28 -17.27 -5.12
CA VAL A 168 -5.91 -16.86 -5.45
C VAL A 168 -5.38 -15.83 -4.46
N ALA A 169 -4.07 -15.79 -4.29
CA ALA A 169 -3.40 -14.63 -3.68
C ALA A 169 -2.86 -13.73 -4.79
N VAL A 170 -3.05 -12.41 -4.66
CA VAL A 170 -2.48 -11.42 -5.58
C VAL A 170 -1.52 -10.53 -4.82
N ILE A 171 -0.28 -10.42 -5.31
CA ILE A 171 0.80 -9.63 -4.73
C ILE A 171 1.59 -8.92 -5.83
N GLY A 172 2.11 -7.72 -5.59
CA GLY A 172 2.98 -7.03 -6.56
C GLY A 172 4.41 -7.55 -6.54
N ASP A 173 5.16 -7.29 -7.61
CA ASP A 173 6.57 -7.66 -7.78
C ASP A 173 7.47 -7.17 -6.64
N SER A 174 7.34 -5.90 -6.28
CA SER A 174 8.08 -5.29 -5.17
C SER A 174 7.73 -5.93 -3.82
N THR A 175 6.45 -6.06 -3.53
CA THR A 175 5.98 -6.66 -2.26
C THR A 175 6.32 -8.14 -2.17
N PHE A 176 6.29 -8.86 -3.29
CA PHE A 176 6.75 -10.25 -3.35
C PHE A 176 8.24 -10.38 -2.98
N ALA A 177 9.10 -9.55 -3.57
CA ALA A 177 10.52 -9.52 -3.22
C ALA A 177 10.78 -9.10 -1.76
N HIS A 178 9.95 -8.20 -1.22
CA HIS A 178 10.05 -7.70 0.15
C HIS A 178 9.61 -8.73 1.20
N SER A 179 8.45 -9.37 1.02
CA SER A 179 7.83 -10.20 2.07
C SER A 179 6.99 -11.38 1.57
N GLY A 180 6.77 -11.53 0.27
CA GLY A 180 5.97 -12.63 -0.29
C GLY A 180 6.71 -13.95 -0.43
N VAL A 181 8.03 -13.92 -0.59
CA VAL A 181 8.90 -15.10 -0.80
C VAL A 181 8.74 -16.12 0.32
N THR A 182 8.74 -15.68 1.57
CA THR A 182 8.58 -16.54 2.75
C THR A 182 7.21 -17.22 2.80
N GLY A 183 6.15 -16.51 2.39
CA GLY A 183 4.82 -17.08 2.27
C GLY A 183 4.74 -18.18 1.20
N LEU A 184 5.35 -17.96 0.06
CA LEU A 184 5.40 -18.97 -1.03
C LEU A 184 6.22 -20.21 -0.63
N MET A 185 7.39 -19.99 0.03
CA MET A 185 8.19 -21.07 0.60
C MET A 185 7.37 -21.92 1.59
N ASN A 186 6.58 -21.27 2.43
CA ASN A 186 5.74 -21.96 3.41
C ASN A 186 4.64 -22.80 2.74
N ILE A 187 4.05 -22.34 1.63
CA ILE A 187 3.08 -23.11 0.85
C ILE A 187 3.73 -24.42 0.36
N VAL A 188 4.89 -24.34 -0.25
CA VAL A 188 5.62 -25.52 -0.78
C VAL A 188 6.00 -26.46 0.36
N TYR A 189 6.63 -25.95 1.42
CA TYR A 189 7.09 -26.74 2.56
C TYR A 189 5.93 -27.51 3.22
N ASN A 190 4.78 -26.89 3.36
CA ASN A 190 3.59 -27.50 3.99
C ASN A 190 2.64 -28.18 2.99
N LYS A 191 3.10 -28.48 1.76
CA LYS A 191 2.30 -29.15 0.73
C LYS A 191 0.93 -28.48 0.51
N GLY A 192 0.94 -27.16 0.41
CA GLY A 192 -0.25 -26.39 0.03
C GLY A 192 -0.48 -26.48 -1.47
N ILE A 193 -1.71 -26.16 -1.89
CA ILE A 193 -2.10 -26.16 -3.32
C ILE A 193 -2.62 -24.77 -3.77
N SER A 194 -2.28 -23.73 -3.01
CA SER A 194 -2.73 -22.37 -3.31
C SER A 194 -2.09 -21.82 -4.59
N THR A 195 -2.87 -21.08 -5.37
CA THR A 195 -2.41 -20.34 -6.55
C THR A 195 -2.01 -18.93 -6.17
N VAL A 196 -0.81 -18.49 -6.55
CA VAL A 196 -0.28 -17.14 -6.29
C VAL A 196 -0.12 -16.39 -7.60
N ILE A 197 -0.58 -15.16 -7.67
CA ILE A 197 -0.41 -14.25 -8.81
C ILE A 197 0.53 -13.13 -8.41
N ILE A 198 1.66 -13.01 -9.11
CA ILE A 198 2.58 -11.89 -8.96
C ILE A 198 2.24 -10.85 -10.04
N ALA A 199 1.71 -9.71 -9.62
CA ALA A 199 1.37 -8.59 -10.49
C ALA A 199 2.64 -7.75 -10.76
N ASP A 200 3.42 -8.19 -11.76
CA ASP A 200 4.70 -7.58 -12.16
C ASP A 200 4.47 -6.43 -13.14
N ASN A 201 4.56 -5.20 -12.62
CA ASN A 201 4.51 -3.98 -13.43
C ASN A 201 5.86 -3.26 -13.56
N SER A 202 6.94 -3.92 -13.16
CA SER A 202 8.33 -3.47 -13.27
C SER A 202 8.63 -2.16 -12.53
N ILE A 203 7.86 -1.83 -11.49
CA ILE A 203 8.09 -0.63 -10.65
C ILE A 203 7.26 -0.68 -9.36
N THR A 204 7.71 -0.05 -8.29
CA THR A 204 6.91 0.23 -7.11
C THR A 204 6.10 1.50 -7.35
N GLY A 205 4.90 1.36 -7.96
CA GLY A 205 4.19 2.49 -8.54
C GLY A 205 3.49 3.41 -7.53
N MET A 206 2.74 2.84 -6.58
CA MET A 206 1.84 3.59 -5.69
C MET A 206 2.54 4.66 -4.85
N THR A 207 3.75 4.41 -4.40
CA THR A 207 4.50 5.27 -3.49
C THR A 207 5.47 6.25 -4.18
N GLY A 208 5.41 6.37 -5.49
CA GLY A 208 6.19 7.35 -6.25
C GLY A 208 7.20 6.76 -7.25
N HIS A 209 6.94 5.58 -7.78
CA HIS A 209 7.75 4.93 -8.82
C HIS A 209 9.18 4.61 -8.39
N GLN A 210 9.34 4.02 -7.20
CA GLN A 210 10.65 3.58 -6.71
C GLN A 210 11.12 2.32 -7.43
N GLN A 211 12.45 2.22 -7.60
CA GLN A 211 13.08 0.99 -8.04
C GLN A 211 12.94 -0.10 -6.97
N ASN A 212 12.93 -1.35 -7.40
CA ASN A 212 12.87 -2.52 -6.53
C ASN A 212 13.78 -3.64 -7.07
N PRO A 213 14.01 -4.73 -6.35
CA PRO A 213 14.95 -5.77 -6.80
C PRO A 213 14.67 -6.39 -8.17
N THR A 214 13.43 -6.29 -8.70
CA THR A 214 13.07 -6.86 -10.02
C THR A 214 13.38 -5.93 -11.19
N THR A 215 13.61 -4.63 -10.93
CA THR A 215 13.74 -3.61 -11.99
C THR A 215 15.13 -3.52 -12.61
N GLY A 216 16.16 -4.10 -12.01
CA GLY A 216 17.55 -4.03 -12.48
C GLY A 216 18.23 -2.68 -12.32
N LYS A 217 17.70 -1.84 -11.42
CA LYS A 217 18.27 -0.54 -11.06
C LYS A 217 18.36 -0.38 -9.54
N THR A 218 19.42 0.25 -9.06
CA THR A 218 19.54 0.65 -7.66
C THR A 218 18.59 1.80 -7.34
N LEU A 219 18.45 2.14 -6.06
CA LEU A 219 17.66 3.30 -5.60
C LEU A 219 18.12 4.61 -6.29
N LYS A 220 19.41 4.74 -6.63
CA LYS A 220 19.99 5.89 -7.34
C LYS A 220 19.89 5.79 -8.88
N GLY A 221 19.27 4.70 -9.39
CA GLY A 221 19.08 4.50 -10.84
C GLY A 221 20.27 3.84 -11.56
N GLU A 222 21.30 3.41 -10.85
CA GLU A 222 22.45 2.72 -11.44
C GLU A 222 22.05 1.30 -11.86
N PRO A 223 22.54 0.78 -13.00
CA PRO A 223 22.29 -0.61 -13.39
C PRO A 223 22.80 -1.60 -12.33
N THR A 224 22.00 -2.63 -12.06
CA THR A 224 22.34 -3.70 -11.12
C THR A 224 21.67 -5.01 -11.54
N TYR A 225 21.92 -6.08 -10.77
CA TYR A 225 21.25 -7.35 -10.97
C TYR A 225 19.72 -7.23 -10.81
N ALA A 226 18.98 -7.73 -11.80
CA ALA A 226 17.53 -7.85 -11.72
C ALA A 226 17.13 -9.24 -11.19
N LEU A 227 16.37 -9.28 -10.12
CA LEU A 227 15.83 -10.53 -9.58
C LEU A 227 14.89 -11.17 -10.61
N ASN A 228 15.23 -12.39 -11.03
CA ASN A 228 14.38 -13.17 -11.94
C ASN A 228 13.31 -13.91 -11.12
N LEU A 229 12.06 -13.51 -11.28
CA LEU A 229 10.94 -14.06 -10.52
C LEU A 229 10.67 -15.52 -10.87
N GLU A 230 10.81 -15.93 -12.12
CA GLU A 230 10.62 -17.30 -12.59
C GLU A 230 11.64 -18.25 -11.93
N LYS A 231 12.92 -17.87 -11.98
CA LYS A 231 13.99 -18.65 -11.35
C LYS A 231 13.85 -18.71 -9.84
N LEU A 232 13.37 -17.64 -9.22
CA LEU A 232 13.12 -17.62 -7.78
C LEU A 232 11.99 -18.58 -7.42
N CYS A 233 10.88 -18.57 -8.16
CA CYS A 233 9.78 -19.49 -7.92
C CYS A 233 10.21 -20.96 -8.12
N ASP A 234 10.99 -21.25 -9.16
CA ASP A 234 11.55 -22.58 -9.42
C ASP A 234 12.47 -23.02 -8.25
N ALA A 235 13.37 -22.17 -7.80
CA ALA A 235 14.24 -22.42 -6.67
C ALA A 235 13.47 -22.69 -5.35
N LEU A 236 12.28 -22.11 -5.19
CA LEU A 236 11.39 -22.40 -4.08
C LEU A 236 10.62 -23.71 -4.22
N GLY A 237 10.73 -24.39 -5.36
CA GLY A 237 10.08 -25.68 -5.63
C GLY A 237 8.73 -25.58 -6.34
N ILE A 238 8.37 -24.44 -6.90
CA ILE A 238 7.18 -24.28 -7.73
C ILE A 238 7.46 -24.82 -9.14
N LYS A 239 6.75 -25.86 -9.54
CA LYS A 239 6.90 -26.48 -10.85
C LYS A 239 6.06 -25.82 -11.94
N ASP A 240 4.93 -25.25 -11.55
CA ASP A 240 3.99 -24.57 -12.46
C ASP A 240 4.13 -23.04 -12.31
N VAL A 241 4.97 -22.47 -13.17
CA VAL A 241 5.16 -21.00 -13.25
C VAL A 241 4.78 -20.55 -14.65
N LYS A 242 3.78 -19.67 -14.74
CA LYS A 242 3.32 -19.07 -16.00
C LYS A 242 3.60 -17.59 -16.03
N VAL A 243 4.06 -17.08 -17.17
CA VAL A 243 4.18 -15.62 -17.42
C VAL A 243 3.12 -15.24 -18.44
N ILE A 244 2.21 -14.36 -18.07
CA ILE A 244 1.06 -13.99 -18.90
C ILE A 244 0.94 -12.46 -18.95
N ASP A 245 0.72 -11.90 -20.15
CA ASP A 245 0.36 -10.51 -20.31
C ASP A 245 -1.10 -10.30 -19.89
N PRO A 246 -1.38 -9.46 -18.85
CA PRO A 246 -2.76 -9.25 -18.38
C PRO A 246 -3.68 -8.58 -19.40
N ASN A 247 -3.16 -7.99 -20.47
CA ASN A 247 -3.99 -7.45 -21.55
C ASN A 247 -4.50 -8.55 -22.50
N ASP A 248 -3.89 -9.73 -22.50
CA ASP A 248 -4.43 -10.92 -23.15
C ASP A 248 -5.38 -11.63 -22.18
N ILE A 249 -6.64 -11.16 -22.19
CA ILE A 249 -7.68 -11.67 -21.28
C ILE A 249 -7.92 -13.17 -21.47
N LYS A 250 -7.85 -13.66 -22.71
CA LYS A 250 -8.08 -15.08 -23.01
C LYS A 250 -6.98 -15.94 -22.39
N SER A 251 -5.73 -15.62 -22.65
CA SER A 251 -4.59 -16.33 -22.04
C SER A 251 -4.60 -16.25 -20.51
N MET A 252 -5.04 -15.11 -19.94
CA MET A 252 -5.17 -14.96 -18.49
C MET A 252 -6.25 -15.91 -17.93
N GLU A 253 -7.43 -15.98 -18.54
CA GLU A 253 -8.50 -16.88 -18.11
C GLU A 253 -8.10 -18.36 -18.25
N GLU A 254 -7.43 -18.73 -19.35
CA GLU A 254 -6.93 -20.10 -19.58
C GLU A 254 -5.87 -20.47 -18.54
N GLY A 255 -4.91 -19.59 -18.29
CA GLY A 255 -3.86 -19.78 -17.28
C GLY A 255 -4.41 -19.91 -15.87
N LEU A 256 -5.41 -19.11 -15.52
CA LEU A 256 -6.11 -19.19 -14.23
C LEU A 256 -6.83 -20.54 -14.08
N ARG A 257 -7.61 -20.97 -15.08
CA ARG A 257 -8.31 -22.27 -15.03
C ARG A 257 -7.33 -23.43 -14.86
N ASP A 258 -6.23 -23.43 -15.62
CA ASP A 258 -5.22 -24.48 -15.51
C ASP A 258 -4.59 -24.48 -14.10
N SER A 259 -4.13 -23.33 -13.60
CA SER A 259 -3.51 -23.24 -12.28
C SER A 259 -4.46 -23.62 -11.13
N LEU A 260 -5.72 -23.18 -11.17
CA LEU A 260 -6.74 -23.51 -10.16
C LEU A 260 -7.16 -24.99 -10.17
N SER A 261 -7.01 -25.69 -11.30
CA SER A 261 -7.34 -27.11 -11.40
C SER A 261 -6.25 -28.04 -10.83
N ARG A 262 -5.06 -27.50 -10.54
CA ARG A 262 -3.91 -28.27 -10.08
C ARG A 262 -4.02 -28.66 -8.61
N LYS A 263 -3.40 -29.78 -8.25
CA LYS A 263 -3.28 -30.28 -6.88
C LYS A 263 -1.89 -30.02 -6.30
N GLU A 264 -1.20 -29.02 -6.82
CA GLU A 264 0.11 -28.55 -6.38
C GLU A 264 0.13 -27.01 -6.43
N PRO A 265 1.06 -26.36 -5.70
CA PRO A 265 1.15 -24.90 -5.72
C PRO A 265 1.53 -24.40 -7.12
N SER A 266 0.91 -23.31 -7.55
CA SER A 266 1.17 -22.70 -8.85
C SER A 266 1.38 -21.19 -8.72
N VAL A 267 2.15 -20.62 -9.66
CA VAL A 267 2.42 -19.19 -9.73
C VAL A 267 2.09 -18.68 -11.13
N ILE A 268 1.34 -17.59 -11.20
CA ILE A 268 1.13 -16.82 -12.43
C ILE A 268 1.83 -15.46 -12.24
N ILE A 269 2.79 -15.16 -13.09
CA ILE A 269 3.42 -13.83 -13.18
C ILE A 269 2.66 -13.04 -14.22
N SER A 270 1.77 -12.16 -13.77
CA SER A 270 1.01 -11.24 -14.61
C SER A 270 1.91 -10.07 -14.96
N ARG A 271 2.62 -10.16 -16.10
CA ARG A 271 3.70 -9.25 -16.45
C ARG A 271 3.35 -8.29 -17.56
N ARG A 272 3.34 -7.01 -17.24
CA ARG A 272 3.32 -5.90 -18.19
C ARG A 272 3.79 -4.62 -17.51
N PRO A 273 4.72 -3.84 -18.10
CA PRO A 273 5.22 -2.61 -17.50
C PRO A 273 4.11 -1.60 -17.18
N CYS A 274 4.28 -0.87 -16.08
CA CYS A 274 3.38 0.21 -15.70
C CYS A 274 3.26 1.24 -16.82
N VAL A 275 2.03 1.59 -17.21
CA VAL A 275 1.75 2.54 -18.29
C VAL A 275 2.31 3.95 -18.04
N LEU A 276 2.65 4.29 -16.80
CA LEU A 276 3.22 5.59 -16.43
C LEU A 276 4.75 5.63 -16.55
N LEU A 277 5.40 4.51 -16.83
CA LEU A 277 6.84 4.50 -17.10
C LEU A 277 7.15 5.25 -18.40
N LYS A 278 8.22 6.08 -18.39
CA LYS A 278 8.61 6.92 -19.53
C LYS A 278 9.04 6.08 -20.73
N GLU A 279 9.58 4.90 -20.49
CA GLU A 279 10.07 3.96 -21.49
C GLU A 279 8.94 3.23 -22.23
N VAL A 280 7.73 3.24 -21.68
CA VAL A 280 6.57 2.62 -22.33
C VAL A 280 6.05 3.50 -23.45
N LYS A 281 6.16 3.03 -24.69
CA LYS A 281 5.62 3.73 -25.87
C LYS A 281 4.09 3.75 -25.78
N LYS A 282 3.53 4.92 -26.00
CA LYS A 282 2.07 5.16 -26.09
C LYS A 282 1.73 5.31 -27.56
N ASP A 283 1.45 4.18 -28.22
CA ASP A 283 1.34 4.17 -29.69
C ASP A 283 0.00 4.74 -30.21
N ALA A 284 -1.07 4.60 -29.45
CA ALA A 284 -2.38 5.17 -29.79
C ALA A 284 -3.27 5.26 -28.55
N TYR A 285 -4.26 6.14 -28.60
CA TYR A 285 -5.34 6.19 -27.62
C TYR A 285 -6.67 6.02 -28.36
N TYR A 286 -7.60 5.35 -27.72
CA TYR A 286 -8.97 5.27 -28.21
C TYR A 286 -9.70 6.58 -27.91
N VAL A 287 -10.37 7.11 -28.90
CA VAL A 287 -11.28 8.23 -28.73
C VAL A 287 -12.68 7.64 -28.59
N ILE A 288 -13.41 8.11 -27.59
CA ILE A 288 -14.84 7.76 -27.46
C ILE A 288 -15.56 8.64 -28.48
N ASP A 289 -16.19 7.99 -29.44
CA ASP A 289 -17.14 8.66 -30.33
C ASP A 289 -18.40 8.94 -29.53
N SER A 290 -18.85 10.18 -29.57
CA SER A 290 -20.00 10.63 -28.79
C SER A 290 -21.34 10.50 -29.55
N ASP A 291 -21.33 9.95 -30.77
CA ASP A 291 -22.51 9.74 -31.59
C ASP A 291 -23.28 8.46 -31.26
#